data_c2ab6b08d2478d4b1dd6e84dbdf48d07
#
_entry.id   c2ab6b08d2478d4b1dd6e84dbdf48d07
#
_cell.length_a   1.000
_cell.length_b   1.000
_cell.length_c   1.000
_cell.angle_alpha   90.00
_cell.angle_beta   90.00
_cell.angle_gamma   90.00
#
_symmetry.space_group_name_H-M   'P 1'
#
loop_
_entity.id
_entity.type
_entity.pdbx_description
1 polymer ?
#
loop_
_entity_poly.entity_id
_entity_poly.type
_entity_poly.pdbx_seq_one_letter_code
_entity_poly.pdbx_strand_id
1 'polypeptide(L)'
;ERYGFPVMTFVIAVDLESESMLGASCFMGSVSGVYASENAIYLSQTEGYDEASRTLVHSYELSDFLSYQGSGAVEGHLWGRGEVDFRISEYEGYLRLVTTTQAGPWGSDNSINHQLSMLKLSKAELKLNLVASLPNANRPKKIGKPNESLYGVRFFGDKLYLVTFETIDPLYVLDLSTPEDPIIAGELNIPGFSDFLHPVNDDLLLGLGADEQGLVKLELFNVGDISAPYSLGTHVLGDGRWSYSEARYNRHAFTYQQYDESTDRFAVPLTVYGKEQDDYYQQNRLYMLELAGKDSPAVASIVEVGHITSMTDNWWSSGPHRSVFDGDAVYFIDGTSVYSTLWSNPLEQDGPF
;
A
#
# COMPACT_ATOMS: atom_id res chain seq x y z
N GLU A 1 -25.14 25.77 -4.71
CA GLU A 1 -25.93 24.69 -5.35
C GLU A 1 -24.98 23.87 -6.19
N ARG A 2 -24.69 22.62 -5.79
CA ARG A 2 -23.90 21.68 -6.60
C ARG A 2 -24.86 20.95 -7.52
N TYR A 3 -24.80 21.22 -8.80
CA TYR A 3 -25.46 20.41 -9.83
C TYR A 3 -24.70 19.09 -9.99
N GLY A 4 -24.94 18.15 -9.07
CA GLY A 4 -24.50 16.77 -9.25
C GLY A 4 -25.70 15.91 -9.62
N PHE A 5 -25.57 15.06 -10.62
CA PHE A 5 -26.58 14.03 -10.84
C PHE A 5 -26.61 13.11 -9.64
N PRO A 6 -27.79 12.72 -9.13
CA PRO A 6 -27.88 11.74 -8.05
C PRO A 6 -27.27 10.41 -8.55
N VAL A 7 -26.26 9.95 -7.83
CA VAL A 7 -25.63 8.64 -8.08
C VAL A 7 -26.23 7.65 -7.10
N MET A 8 -26.57 6.47 -7.58
CA MET A 8 -27.02 5.35 -6.77
C MET A 8 -26.04 4.19 -6.97
N THR A 9 -25.50 3.69 -5.87
CA THR A 9 -24.64 2.50 -5.87
C THR A 9 -25.46 1.28 -5.48
N PHE A 10 -25.33 0.21 -6.27
CA PHE A 10 -25.91 -1.09 -5.98
C PHE A 10 -24.81 -2.06 -5.54
N VAL A 11 -25.11 -2.83 -4.50
CA VAL A 11 -24.30 -3.96 -4.04
C VAL A 11 -25.12 -5.21 -4.27
N ILE A 12 -24.57 -6.13 -5.07
CA ILE A 12 -25.27 -7.36 -5.47
C ILE A 12 -24.37 -8.54 -5.15
N ALA A 13 -24.90 -9.53 -4.43
CA ALA A 13 -24.25 -10.81 -4.24
C ALA A 13 -24.87 -11.86 -5.18
N VAL A 14 -24.02 -12.59 -5.87
CA VAL A 14 -24.39 -13.63 -6.83
C VAL A 14 -23.66 -14.91 -6.45
N ASP A 15 -24.40 -16.01 -6.37
CA ASP A 15 -23.84 -17.34 -6.31
C ASP A 15 -23.45 -17.81 -7.72
N LEU A 16 -22.17 -18.07 -7.94
CA LEU A 16 -21.65 -18.46 -9.25
C LEU A 16 -21.96 -19.93 -9.60
N GLU A 17 -22.23 -20.78 -8.61
CA GLU A 17 -22.57 -22.18 -8.86
C GLU A 17 -24.03 -22.34 -9.28
N SER A 18 -24.93 -21.69 -8.57
CA SER A 18 -26.37 -21.73 -8.87
C SER A 18 -26.84 -20.65 -9.84
N GLU A 19 -25.94 -19.74 -10.23
CA GLU A 19 -26.23 -18.56 -11.06
C GLU A 19 -27.40 -17.72 -10.52
N SER A 20 -27.55 -17.68 -9.20
CA SER A 20 -28.66 -17.01 -8.53
C SER A 20 -28.21 -15.78 -7.74
N MET A 21 -29.09 -14.79 -7.65
CA MET A 21 -28.87 -13.62 -6.83
C MET A 21 -29.17 -13.94 -5.37
N LEU A 22 -28.16 -13.83 -4.50
CA LEU A 22 -28.26 -14.04 -3.06
C LEU A 22 -28.82 -12.83 -2.33
N GLY A 23 -28.63 -11.62 -2.87
CA GLY A 23 -29.14 -10.39 -2.28
C GLY A 23 -28.73 -9.16 -3.07
N ALA A 24 -29.44 -8.09 -2.84
CA ALA A 24 -29.13 -6.76 -3.37
C ALA A 24 -29.43 -5.68 -2.34
N SER A 25 -28.58 -4.67 -2.30
CA SER A 25 -28.76 -3.46 -1.50
C SER A 25 -28.38 -2.23 -2.31
N CYS A 26 -28.88 -1.07 -1.96
CA CYS A 26 -28.48 0.16 -2.62
C CYS A 26 -28.44 1.32 -1.64
N PHE A 27 -27.63 2.32 -1.96
CA PHE A 27 -27.58 3.59 -1.24
C PHE A 27 -27.31 4.74 -2.22
N MET A 28 -27.64 5.95 -1.78
CA MET A 28 -27.38 7.17 -2.54
C MET A 28 -25.95 7.64 -2.31
N GLY A 29 -25.15 7.67 -3.36
CA GLY A 29 -23.77 8.12 -3.35
C GLY A 29 -22.89 7.33 -4.30
N SER A 30 -21.69 7.85 -4.56
CA SER A 30 -20.65 7.19 -5.38
C SER A 30 -19.61 6.56 -4.47
N VAL A 31 -19.24 5.31 -4.74
CA VAL A 31 -18.13 4.65 -4.05
C VAL A 31 -16.82 5.19 -4.59
N SER A 32 -15.93 5.60 -3.70
CA SER A 32 -14.56 6.05 -4.00
C SER A 32 -13.49 5.03 -3.60
N GLY A 33 -13.83 4.03 -2.80
CA GLY A 33 -12.93 2.95 -2.40
C GLY A 33 -13.69 1.74 -1.90
N VAL A 34 -13.08 0.58 -2.11
CA VAL A 34 -13.58 -0.73 -1.66
C VAL A 34 -12.48 -1.41 -0.87
N TYR A 35 -12.81 -1.91 0.31
CA TYR A 35 -11.95 -2.77 1.10
C TYR A 35 -12.72 -4.02 1.49
N ALA A 36 -12.13 -5.19 1.34
CA ALA A 36 -12.69 -6.46 1.76
C ALA A 36 -11.77 -7.12 2.80
N SER A 37 -12.37 -7.56 3.88
CA SER A 37 -11.76 -8.46 4.86
C SER A 37 -12.31 -9.88 4.67
N GLU A 38 -11.93 -10.80 5.53
CA GLU A 38 -12.53 -12.16 5.55
C GLU A 38 -14.02 -12.14 5.97
N ASN A 39 -14.46 -11.10 6.69
CA ASN A 39 -15.77 -11.04 7.32
C ASN A 39 -16.73 -10.06 6.63
N ALA A 40 -16.20 -9.01 6.00
CA ALA A 40 -17.03 -7.91 5.50
C ALA A 40 -16.44 -7.21 4.29
N ILE A 41 -17.33 -6.55 3.53
CA ILE A 41 -16.98 -5.56 2.52
C ILE A 41 -17.29 -4.17 3.08
N TYR A 42 -16.34 -3.26 2.94
CA TYR A 42 -16.46 -1.87 3.31
C TYR A 42 -16.40 -1.00 2.06
N LEU A 43 -17.45 -0.20 1.85
CA LEU A 43 -17.55 0.73 0.75
C LEU A 43 -17.37 2.14 1.28
N SER A 44 -16.39 2.87 0.79
CA SER A 44 -16.13 4.24 1.21
C SER A 44 -16.59 5.25 0.19
N GLN A 45 -17.08 6.39 0.68
CA GLN A 45 -17.50 7.55 -0.09
C GLN A 45 -16.90 8.80 0.56
N THR A 46 -16.26 9.66 -0.22
CA THR A 46 -15.78 10.95 0.28
C THR A 46 -16.77 12.06 -0.05
N GLU A 47 -17.15 12.84 0.96
CA GLU A 47 -17.94 14.05 0.83
C GLU A 47 -17.08 15.27 1.16
N GLY A 48 -17.18 16.34 0.37
CA GLY A 48 -16.34 17.53 0.53
C GLY A 48 -14.95 17.38 -0.12
N TYR A 49 -14.21 18.49 -0.16
CA TYR A 49 -12.87 18.57 -0.79
C TYR A 49 -11.87 19.41 0.03
N ASP A 50 -12.30 19.93 1.20
CA ASP A 50 -11.54 20.84 2.05
C ASP A 50 -11.49 20.32 3.50
N GLU A 51 -11.30 21.23 4.45
CA GLU A 51 -11.30 20.93 5.88
C GLU A 51 -12.58 20.22 6.36
N ALA A 52 -13.71 20.43 5.67
CA ALA A 52 -14.97 19.78 5.97
C ALA A 52 -15.14 18.46 5.23
N SER A 53 -14.10 17.95 4.57
CA SER A 53 -14.15 16.64 3.94
C SER A 53 -14.34 15.54 4.97
N ARG A 54 -15.19 14.57 4.64
CA ARG A 54 -15.40 13.39 5.47
C ARG A 54 -15.55 12.14 4.61
N THR A 55 -15.13 11.03 5.17
CA THR A 55 -15.31 9.70 4.59
C THR A 55 -16.47 9.01 5.29
N LEU A 56 -17.49 8.67 4.50
CA LEU A 56 -18.56 7.75 4.90
C LEU A 56 -18.13 6.34 4.58
N VAL A 57 -18.40 5.39 5.47
CA VAL A 57 -18.14 3.97 5.26
C VAL A 57 -19.41 3.18 5.51
N HIS A 58 -19.73 2.29 4.55
CA HIS A 58 -20.83 1.33 4.64
C HIS A 58 -20.25 -0.07 4.77
N SER A 59 -20.73 -0.86 5.73
CA SER A 59 -20.30 -2.22 6.00
C SER A 59 -21.35 -3.24 5.60
N TYR A 60 -20.94 -4.25 4.87
CA TYR A 60 -21.74 -5.40 4.46
C TYR A 60 -21.06 -6.69 4.93
N GLU A 61 -21.77 -7.58 5.59
CA GLU A 61 -21.25 -8.89 6.02
C GLU A 61 -21.09 -9.81 4.81
N LEU A 62 -19.94 -10.48 4.74
CA LEU A 62 -19.68 -11.57 3.82
C LEU A 62 -20.20 -12.87 4.46
N SER A 63 -21.37 -13.29 4.04
CA SER A 63 -22.02 -14.53 4.46
C SER A 63 -22.80 -15.08 3.27
N ASP A 64 -23.57 -16.16 3.48
CA ASP A 64 -24.44 -16.74 2.45
C ASP A 64 -25.48 -15.74 1.90
N PHE A 65 -25.65 -14.60 2.56
CA PHE A 65 -26.54 -13.53 2.12
C PHE A 65 -25.86 -12.17 2.29
N LEU A 66 -26.14 -11.25 1.35
CA LEU A 66 -25.71 -9.87 1.48
C LEU A 66 -26.46 -9.18 2.61
N SER A 67 -25.76 -8.87 3.69
CA SER A 67 -26.35 -8.24 4.87
C SER A 67 -25.67 -6.91 5.18
N TYR A 68 -26.45 -5.81 5.11
CA TYR A 68 -25.98 -4.50 5.54
C TYR A 68 -25.81 -4.48 7.06
N GLN A 69 -24.62 -4.10 7.55
CA GLN A 69 -24.28 -4.13 8.98
C GLN A 69 -24.31 -2.74 9.62
N GLY A 70 -24.14 -1.68 8.84
CA GLY A 70 -24.15 -0.32 9.35
C GLY A 70 -23.25 0.64 8.59
N SER A 71 -23.27 1.90 8.99
CA SER A 71 -22.40 2.93 8.45
C SER A 71 -21.83 3.84 9.53
N GLY A 72 -20.73 4.51 9.20
CA GLY A 72 -20.09 5.52 10.03
C GLY A 72 -19.44 6.58 9.19
N ALA A 73 -18.96 7.64 9.85
CA ALA A 73 -18.26 8.72 9.20
C ALA A 73 -17.03 9.12 10.01
N VAL A 74 -15.94 9.43 9.32
CA VAL A 74 -14.71 9.99 9.89
C VAL A 74 -14.33 11.26 9.13
N GLU A 75 -13.59 12.15 9.77
CA GLU A 75 -13.05 13.35 9.12
C GLU A 75 -12.00 12.98 8.08
N GLY A 76 -11.90 13.78 7.00
CA GLY A 76 -10.91 13.65 5.96
C GLY A 76 -11.30 12.67 4.86
N HIS A 77 -10.37 12.48 3.95
CA HIS A 77 -10.53 11.66 2.74
C HIS A 77 -9.48 10.56 2.68
N LEU A 78 -9.78 9.50 1.90
CA LEU A 78 -8.89 8.35 1.68
C LEU A 78 -8.08 8.47 0.37
N TRP A 79 -8.42 9.40 -0.53
CA TRP A 79 -7.67 9.58 -1.76
C TRP A 79 -6.28 10.18 -1.50
N GLY A 80 -5.33 9.90 -2.37
CA GLY A 80 -3.94 10.33 -2.27
C GLY A 80 -3.02 9.40 -3.05
N ARG A 81 -1.77 9.30 -2.63
CA ARG A 81 -0.83 8.34 -3.20
C ARG A 81 -1.13 6.94 -2.65
N GLY A 82 -0.84 5.94 -3.46
CA GLY A 82 -1.10 4.53 -3.16
C GLY A 82 -2.56 4.13 -3.28
N GLU A 83 -2.82 2.87 -3.00
CA GLU A 83 -4.17 2.30 -3.09
C GLU A 83 -5.00 2.63 -1.85
N VAL A 84 -6.28 2.95 -2.06
CA VAL A 84 -7.22 3.34 -0.97
C VAL A 84 -7.38 2.24 0.07
N ASP A 85 -7.35 0.98 -0.36
CA ASP A 85 -7.51 -0.17 0.53
C ASP A 85 -6.35 -0.38 1.50
N PHE A 86 -5.16 0.18 1.27
CA PHE A 86 -4.10 0.21 2.27
C PHE A 86 -4.38 1.14 3.45
N ARG A 87 -5.29 2.11 3.24
CA ARG A 87 -5.71 3.08 4.26
C ARG A 87 -6.88 2.60 5.10
N ILE A 88 -7.40 1.41 4.82
CA ILE A 88 -8.51 0.77 5.54
C ILE A 88 -8.05 -0.61 5.98
N SER A 89 -8.42 -1.00 7.19
CA SER A 89 -8.16 -2.35 7.70
C SER A 89 -9.20 -2.76 8.72
N GLU A 90 -9.65 -4.00 8.67
CA GLU A 90 -10.39 -4.64 9.76
C GLU A 90 -9.45 -5.55 10.53
N TYR A 91 -9.45 -5.42 11.86
CA TYR A 91 -8.68 -6.31 12.74
C TYR A 91 -9.34 -6.39 14.12
N GLU A 92 -9.56 -7.60 14.61
CA GLU A 92 -10.17 -7.89 15.92
C GLU A 92 -11.50 -7.14 16.17
N GLY A 93 -12.31 -7.00 15.11
CA GLY A 93 -13.64 -6.37 15.18
C GLY A 93 -13.62 -4.84 15.20
N TYR A 94 -12.47 -4.23 14.93
CA TYR A 94 -12.33 -2.79 14.71
C TYR A 94 -12.05 -2.51 13.25
N LEU A 95 -12.76 -1.54 12.69
CA LEU A 95 -12.42 -0.94 11.41
C LEU A 95 -11.50 0.25 11.64
N ARG A 96 -10.34 0.25 10.99
CA ARG A 96 -9.27 1.23 11.14
C ARG A 96 -9.11 2.00 9.84
N LEU A 97 -9.07 3.32 9.91
CA LEU A 97 -8.90 4.17 8.74
C LEU A 97 -7.82 5.22 8.97
N VAL A 98 -7.00 5.47 7.94
CA VAL A 98 -6.08 6.62 7.89
C VAL A 98 -6.60 7.60 6.86
N THR A 99 -7.03 8.76 7.31
CA THR A 99 -7.57 9.83 6.47
C THR A 99 -6.65 11.06 6.46
N THR A 100 -6.84 11.90 5.46
CA THR A 100 -6.13 13.17 5.31
C THR A 100 -7.17 14.29 5.21
N THR A 101 -6.95 15.39 5.93
CA THR A 101 -7.68 16.66 5.74
C THR A 101 -6.73 17.69 5.18
N GLN A 102 -7.27 18.63 4.40
CA GLN A 102 -6.52 19.75 3.87
C GLN A 102 -7.22 21.06 4.20
N ALA A 103 -6.53 21.91 4.97
CA ALA A 103 -7.01 23.21 5.38
C ALA A 103 -6.41 24.30 4.48
N GLY A 104 -7.24 25.02 3.73
CA GLY A 104 -6.81 26.14 2.90
C GLY A 104 -6.18 25.75 1.55
N PRO A 105 -5.58 26.74 0.84
CA PRO A 105 -4.96 26.51 -0.46
C PRO A 105 -3.76 25.57 -0.37
N TRP A 106 -3.50 24.81 -1.43
CA TRP A 106 -2.28 24.01 -1.56
C TRP A 106 -1.03 24.85 -1.29
N GLY A 107 -0.16 24.35 -0.40
CA GLY A 107 1.10 25.03 -0.05
C GLY A 107 1.00 26.09 1.05
N SER A 108 -0.17 26.24 1.71
CA SER A 108 -0.25 27.03 2.95
C SER A 108 0.27 26.22 4.14
N ASP A 109 0.98 26.88 5.06
CA ASP A 109 1.56 26.23 6.24
C ASP A 109 0.48 25.52 7.08
N ASN A 110 0.78 24.26 7.49
CA ASN A 110 -0.11 23.40 8.28
C ASN A 110 -1.44 23.02 7.60
N SER A 111 -1.50 23.04 6.27
CA SER A 111 -2.73 22.74 5.53
C SER A 111 -3.06 21.24 5.49
N ILE A 112 -2.07 20.34 5.63
CA ILE A 112 -2.26 18.90 5.54
C ILE A 112 -2.19 18.28 6.94
N ASN A 113 -3.20 17.49 7.28
CA ASN A 113 -3.22 16.73 8.54
C ASN A 113 -3.68 15.30 8.27
N HIS A 114 -3.06 14.35 8.96
CA HIS A 114 -3.43 12.93 8.90
C HIS A 114 -4.06 12.49 10.21
N GLN A 115 -5.05 11.60 10.11
CA GLN A 115 -5.75 11.07 11.27
C GLN A 115 -5.95 9.58 11.12
N LEU A 116 -5.61 8.83 12.18
CA LEU A 116 -6.08 7.47 12.38
C LEU A 116 -7.44 7.52 13.09
N SER A 117 -8.39 6.75 12.60
CA SER A 117 -9.72 6.57 13.23
C SER A 117 -9.97 5.09 13.48
N MET A 118 -10.38 4.75 14.71
CA MET A 118 -10.77 3.41 15.14
C MET A 118 -12.27 3.36 15.32
N LEU A 119 -12.95 2.50 14.54
CA LEU A 119 -14.40 2.36 14.60
C LEU A 119 -14.78 0.95 15.04
N LYS A 120 -15.90 0.86 15.77
CA LYS A 120 -16.49 -0.41 16.19
C LYS A 120 -17.92 -0.52 15.72
N LEU A 121 -18.27 -1.67 15.15
CA LEU A 121 -19.62 -1.93 14.68
C LEU A 121 -20.57 -2.18 15.86
N SER A 122 -21.67 -1.45 15.88
CA SER A 122 -22.85 -1.72 16.70
C SER A 122 -23.94 -2.31 15.81
N LYS A 123 -24.07 -3.63 15.80
CA LYS A 123 -25.10 -4.32 14.99
C LYS A 123 -26.52 -3.90 15.40
N ALA A 124 -26.73 -3.57 16.68
CA ALA A 124 -28.03 -3.15 17.19
C ALA A 124 -28.46 -1.76 16.66
N GLU A 125 -27.49 -0.87 16.42
CA GLU A 125 -27.75 0.49 15.94
C GLU A 125 -27.52 0.63 14.43
N LEU A 126 -26.97 -0.41 13.77
CA LEU A 126 -26.48 -0.37 12.39
C LEU A 126 -25.49 0.79 12.17
N LYS A 127 -24.54 0.94 13.10
CA LYS A 127 -23.57 2.03 13.11
C LYS A 127 -22.15 1.52 13.31
N LEU A 128 -21.22 2.14 12.61
CA LEU A 128 -19.78 2.13 12.88
C LEU A 128 -19.48 3.33 13.79
N ASN A 129 -19.34 3.09 15.08
CA ASN A 129 -19.10 4.15 16.07
C ASN A 129 -17.62 4.42 16.20
N LEU A 130 -17.22 5.69 16.13
CA LEU A 130 -15.85 6.12 16.41
C LEU A 130 -15.54 5.87 17.89
N VAL A 131 -14.54 5.06 18.19
CA VAL A 131 -14.12 4.73 19.56
C VAL A 131 -12.83 5.42 19.97
N ALA A 132 -11.94 5.66 19.01
CA ALA A 132 -10.70 6.42 19.21
C ALA A 132 -10.25 7.11 17.94
N SER A 133 -9.45 8.15 18.07
CA SER A 133 -8.72 8.80 16.98
C SER A 133 -7.33 9.23 17.43
N LEU A 134 -6.41 9.36 16.49
CA LEU A 134 -5.08 9.89 16.73
C LEU A 134 -4.70 10.82 15.57
N PRO A 135 -4.32 12.11 15.80
CA PRO A 135 -4.20 12.74 17.13
C PRO A 135 -5.54 13.01 17.81
N ASN A 136 -5.51 13.23 19.12
CA ASN A 136 -6.67 13.63 19.93
C ASN A 136 -6.24 14.55 21.08
N ALA A 137 -7.19 14.99 21.92
CA ALA A 137 -6.91 15.93 23.00
C ALA A 137 -5.89 15.40 24.04
N ASN A 138 -5.85 14.09 24.29
CA ASN A 138 -4.90 13.47 25.22
C ASN A 138 -3.54 13.19 24.56
N ARG A 139 -3.53 13.03 23.22
CA ARG A 139 -2.36 12.70 22.39
C ARG A 139 -2.32 13.67 21.19
N PRO A 140 -1.91 14.94 21.42
CA PRO A 140 -1.99 15.98 20.40
C PRO A 140 -0.85 15.92 19.36
N LYS A 141 0.13 15.02 19.51
CA LYS A 141 1.21 14.86 18.52
C LYS A 141 0.60 14.45 17.19
N LYS A 142 0.82 15.27 16.15
CA LYS A 142 0.36 15.01 14.79
C LYS A 142 1.11 13.84 14.15
N ILE A 143 0.45 13.15 13.24
CA ILE A 143 1.06 12.20 12.30
C ILE A 143 1.59 13.04 11.14
N GLY A 144 2.88 12.94 10.86
CA GLY A 144 3.56 13.78 9.89
C GLY A 144 3.97 15.15 10.45
N LYS A 145 4.93 15.77 9.78
CA LYS A 145 5.31 17.16 9.97
C LYS A 145 4.37 18.09 9.18
N PRO A 146 4.39 19.40 9.39
CA PRO A 146 3.58 20.33 8.63
C PRO A 146 3.77 20.15 7.11
N ASN A 147 2.65 20.08 6.38
CA ASN A 147 2.57 19.94 4.92
C ASN A 147 3.09 18.62 4.32
N GLU A 148 3.54 17.67 5.13
CA GLU A 148 3.90 16.35 4.61
C GLU A 148 2.68 15.63 4.04
N SER A 149 2.82 15.11 2.83
CA SER A 149 1.83 14.23 2.21
C SER A 149 2.02 12.79 2.70
N LEU A 150 0.94 12.02 2.76
CA LEU A 150 0.98 10.59 3.11
C LEU A 150 1.33 9.78 1.87
N TYR A 151 2.44 9.04 1.93
CA TYR A 151 2.98 8.23 0.85
C TYR A 151 2.68 6.75 1.06
N GLY A 152 3.22 6.14 2.09
CA GLY A 152 3.00 4.74 2.43
C GLY A 152 2.09 4.55 3.63
N VAL A 153 1.18 3.59 3.55
CA VAL A 153 0.34 3.16 4.68
C VAL A 153 0.28 1.65 4.69
N ARG A 154 0.53 1.03 5.84
CA ARG A 154 0.39 -0.41 5.99
C ARG A 154 -0.03 -0.81 7.39
N PHE A 155 -1.21 -1.39 7.52
CA PHE A 155 -1.64 -2.10 8.71
C PHE A 155 -1.07 -3.51 8.72
N PHE A 156 -0.58 -3.95 9.90
CA PHE A 156 -0.13 -5.32 10.11
C PHE A 156 -0.39 -5.73 11.57
N GLY A 157 -1.29 -6.68 11.79
CA GLY A 157 -1.72 -7.05 13.12
C GLY A 157 -2.19 -5.82 13.92
N ASP A 158 -1.62 -5.63 15.09
CA ASP A 158 -1.84 -4.51 15.99
C ASP A 158 -0.94 -3.29 15.73
N LYS A 159 -0.28 -3.24 14.57
CA LYS A 159 0.64 -2.16 14.19
C LYS A 159 0.13 -1.42 12.95
N LEU A 160 0.54 -0.16 12.83
CA LEU A 160 0.36 0.64 11.63
C LEU A 160 1.67 1.34 11.30
N TYR A 161 2.12 1.18 10.07
CA TYR A 161 3.28 1.84 9.50
C TYR A 161 2.84 2.94 8.55
N LEU A 162 3.42 4.13 8.70
CA LEU A 162 3.10 5.31 7.89
C LEU A 162 4.39 5.97 7.41
N VAL A 163 4.43 6.34 6.14
CA VAL A 163 5.49 7.18 5.57
C VAL A 163 4.86 8.49 5.10
N THR A 164 5.35 9.61 5.62
CA THR A 164 4.97 10.95 5.15
C THR A 164 6.17 11.60 4.49
N PHE A 165 5.98 12.54 3.56
CA PHE A 165 7.04 13.17 2.82
C PHE A 165 6.76 14.62 2.44
N GLU A 166 7.78 15.48 2.63
CA GLU A 166 7.95 16.77 1.96
C GLU A 166 9.41 16.92 1.49
N THR A 167 10.39 16.71 2.36
CA THR A 167 11.84 16.82 2.09
C THR A 167 12.67 15.75 2.78
N ILE A 168 12.24 15.22 3.91
CA ILE A 168 12.86 14.13 4.67
C ILE A 168 11.72 13.24 5.17
N ASP A 169 11.82 11.94 4.94
CA ASP A 169 10.76 10.99 5.25
C ASP A 169 10.89 10.42 6.66
N PRO A 170 9.96 10.68 7.56
CA PRO A 170 9.78 9.82 8.70
C PRO A 170 8.92 8.59 8.38
N LEU A 171 9.42 7.42 8.76
CA LEU A 171 8.61 6.23 8.99
C LEU A 171 8.05 6.33 10.41
N TYR A 172 6.74 6.40 10.54
CA TYR A 172 6.04 6.30 11.83
C TYR A 172 5.59 4.88 12.08
N VAL A 173 5.79 4.42 13.32
CA VAL A 173 5.22 3.17 13.81
C VAL A 173 4.21 3.49 14.89
N LEU A 174 2.96 3.07 14.68
CA LEU A 174 1.88 3.24 15.62
C LEU A 174 1.53 1.90 16.26
N ASP A 175 1.34 1.91 17.57
CA ASP A 175 0.85 0.79 18.34
C ASP A 175 -0.67 0.90 18.48
N LEU A 176 -1.38 -0.12 18.01
CA LEU A 176 -2.83 -0.25 18.02
C LEU A 176 -3.30 -1.42 18.90
N SER A 177 -2.41 -1.98 19.72
CA SER A 177 -2.73 -3.09 20.65
C SER A 177 -3.82 -2.76 21.67
N THR A 178 -4.00 -1.46 21.93
CA THR A 178 -5.14 -0.93 22.68
C THR A 178 -5.96 -0.08 21.74
N PRO A 179 -7.00 -0.65 21.08
CA PRO A 179 -7.76 0.04 20.04
C PRO A 179 -8.45 1.34 20.49
N GLU A 180 -8.77 1.46 21.78
CA GLU A 180 -9.37 2.65 22.38
C GLU A 180 -8.36 3.75 22.74
N ASP A 181 -7.05 3.43 22.70
CA ASP A 181 -5.98 4.38 23.03
C ASP A 181 -4.72 4.15 22.15
N PRO A 182 -4.82 4.29 20.83
CA PRO A 182 -3.69 4.13 19.91
C PRO A 182 -2.61 5.18 20.17
N ILE A 183 -1.33 4.81 19.92
CA ILE A 183 -0.19 5.70 20.16
C ILE A 183 0.77 5.73 18.97
N ILE A 184 1.49 6.84 18.79
CA ILE A 184 2.72 6.88 17.98
C ILE A 184 3.84 6.31 18.85
N ALA A 185 4.25 5.08 18.58
CA ALA A 185 5.26 4.37 19.35
C ALA A 185 6.68 4.77 18.95
N GLY A 186 6.95 4.87 17.65
CA GLY A 186 8.28 5.19 17.12
C GLY A 186 8.27 6.04 15.88
N GLU A 187 9.42 6.63 15.58
CA GLU A 187 9.67 7.46 14.39
C GLU A 187 11.12 7.22 13.93
N LEU A 188 11.31 6.99 12.63
CA LEU A 188 12.62 6.84 12.01
C LEU A 188 12.72 7.77 10.82
N ASN A 189 13.69 8.68 10.80
CA ASN A 189 13.98 9.49 9.62
C ASN A 189 14.80 8.67 8.62
N ILE A 190 14.33 8.61 7.38
CA ILE A 190 14.96 7.85 6.29
C ILE A 190 15.28 8.78 5.11
N PRO A 191 16.40 8.59 4.39
CA PRO A 191 16.69 9.35 3.17
C PRO A 191 15.85 8.80 2.00
N GLY A 192 15.25 9.70 1.20
CA GLY A 192 14.30 9.37 0.15
C GLY A 192 12.95 8.95 0.71
N PHE A 193 12.11 8.20 0.00
CA PHE A 193 10.77 7.84 0.47
C PHE A 193 10.36 6.41 0.08
N SER A 194 9.36 5.88 0.78
CA SER A 194 8.72 4.60 0.47
C SER A 194 7.23 4.81 0.19
N ASP A 195 6.79 4.47 -1.02
CA ASP A 195 5.37 4.53 -1.40
C ASP A 195 4.63 3.25 -1.02
N PHE A 196 5.34 2.12 -1.04
CA PHE A 196 4.78 0.80 -0.74
C PHE A 196 5.54 0.16 0.42
N LEU A 197 4.80 -0.40 1.36
CA LEU A 197 5.31 -1.09 2.54
C LEU A 197 4.80 -2.53 2.56
N HIS A 198 5.71 -3.49 2.75
CA HIS A 198 5.39 -4.91 2.85
C HIS A 198 5.92 -5.47 4.16
N PRO A 199 5.05 -5.84 5.11
CA PRO A 199 5.47 -6.55 6.31
C PRO A 199 5.98 -7.95 5.95
N VAL A 200 7.19 -8.27 6.39
CA VAL A 200 7.82 -9.58 6.18
C VAL A 200 7.42 -10.52 7.31
N ASN A 201 7.58 -10.03 8.54
CA ASN A 201 7.17 -10.67 9.78
C ASN A 201 6.99 -9.60 10.88
N ASP A 202 6.88 -10.00 12.15
CA ASP A 202 6.66 -9.06 13.25
C ASP A 202 7.83 -8.09 13.48
N ASP A 203 9.04 -8.44 13.04
CA ASP A 203 10.27 -7.69 13.27
C ASP A 203 10.80 -6.98 12.03
N LEU A 204 10.35 -7.35 10.81
CA LEU A 204 10.89 -6.86 9.56
C LEU A 204 9.82 -6.23 8.67
N LEU A 205 10.12 -5.05 8.14
CA LEU A 205 9.31 -4.32 7.18
C LEU A 205 10.16 -3.97 5.95
N LEU A 206 9.66 -4.30 4.76
CA LEU A 206 10.27 -3.92 3.49
C LEU A 206 9.57 -2.69 2.92
N GLY A 207 10.33 -1.64 2.60
CA GLY A 207 9.87 -0.44 1.89
C GLY A 207 10.34 -0.45 0.43
N LEU A 208 9.46 -0.07 -0.48
CA LEU A 208 9.77 0.18 -1.89
C LEU A 208 9.39 1.63 -2.22
N GLY A 209 10.32 2.38 -2.77
CA GLY A 209 10.13 3.79 -3.07
C GLY A 209 11.16 4.36 -4.01
N ALA A 210 11.64 5.56 -3.73
CA ALA A 210 12.74 6.17 -4.48
C ALA A 210 13.74 6.84 -3.54
N ASP A 211 15.00 6.92 -4.01
CA ASP A 211 16.04 7.71 -3.37
C ASP A 211 15.92 9.21 -3.73
N GLU A 212 16.83 10.01 -3.22
CA GLU A 212 16.89 11.46 -3.47
C GLU A 212 17.17 11.80 -4.94
N GLN A 213 17.73 10.86 -5.72
CA GLN A 213 18.01 11.01 -7.14
C GLN A 213 16.85 10.55 -8.03
N GLY A 214 15.80 9.96 -7.43
CA GLY A 214 14.62 9.43 -8.14
C GLY A 214 14.82 8.02 -8.67
N LEU A 215 15.86 7.31 -8.22
CA LEU A 215 16.04 5.88 -8.52
C LEU A 215 15.18 5.04 -7.58
N VAL A 216 14.62 3.97 -8.11
CA VAL A 216 13.84 3.02 -7.30
C VAL A 216 14.75 2.37 -6.27
N LYS A 217 14.34 2.44 -5.00
CA LYS A 217 15.04 1.84 -3.88
C LYS A 217 14.15 0.85 -3.13
N LEU A 218 14.78 -0.15 -2.59
CA LEU A 218 14.28 -0.99 -1.52
C LEU A 218 14.98 -0.61 -0.22
N GLU A 219 14.27 -0.65 0.88
CA GLU A 219 14.86 -0.44 2.20
C GLU A 219 14.27 -1.45 3.18
N LEU A 220 15.12 -2.12 3.92
CA LEU A 220 14.72 -3.08 4.93
C LEU A 220 14.82 -2.43 6.30
N PHE A 221 13.74 -2.51 7.08
CA PHE A 221 13.65 -1.96 8.42
C PHE A 221 13.53 -3.07 9.44
N ASN A 222 14.24 -2.94 10.56
CA ASN A 222 13.92 -3.66 11.77
C ASN A 222 12.92 -2.84 12.59
N VAL A 223 11.77 -3.45 12.86
CA VAL A 223 10.61 -2.87 13.56
C VAL A 223 10.20 -3.69 14.78
N GLY A 224 11.04 -4.64 15.21
CA GLY A 224 10.79 -5.49 16.38
C GLY A 224 10.65 -4.69 17.66
N ASP A 225 11.51 -3.68 17.87
CA ASP A 225 11.24 -2.64 18.86
C ASP A 225 10.53 -1.47 18.19
N ILE A 226 9.21 -1.43 18.32
CA ILE A 226 8.36 -0.41 17.70
C ILE A 226 8.66 1.02 18.19
N SER A 227 9.33 1.15 19.36
CA SER A 227 9.74 2.45 19.91
C SER A 227 11.07 2.96 19.36
N ALA A 228 11.86 2.08 18.76
CA ALA A 228 13.19 2.37 18.22
C ALA A 228 13.43 1.64 16.89
N PRO A 229 12.59 1.85 15.84
CA PRO A 229 12.80 1.25 14.54
C PRO A 229 14.10 1.75 13.90
N TYR A 230 14.77 0.91 13.10
CA TYR A 230 16.00 1.31 12.42
C TYR A 230 16.13 0.65 11.05
N SER A 231 16.86 1.29 10.14
CA SER A 231 17.17 0.73 8.83
C SER A 231 18.28 -0.30 8.92
N LEU A 232 18.09 -1.46 8.29
CA LEU A 232 19.11 -2.51 8.11
C LEU A 232 19.93 -2.27 6.86
N GLY A 233 19.41 -1.52 5.91
CA GLY A 233 20.11 -1.18 4.67
C GLY A 233 19.16 -0.84 3.54
N THR A 234 19.75 -0.22 2.52
CA THR A 234 19.07 0.22 1.31
C THR A 234 19.68 -0.48 0.10
N HIS A 235 18.84 -0.90 -0.84
CA HIS A 235 19.25 -1.48 -2.14
C HIS A 235 18.60 -0.66 -3.26
N VAL A 236 19.44 0.01 -4.08
CA VAL A 236 18.97 0.81 -5.22
C VAL A 236 18.92 -0.08 -6.45
N LEU A 237 17.78 -0.06 -7.16
CA LEU A 237 17.55 -0.86 -8.35
C LEU A 237 17.79 -0.06 -9.62
N GLY A 238 18.48 -0.70 -10.57
CA GLY A 238 18.79 -0.12 -11.87
C GLY A 238 20.15 0.57 -11.90
N ASP A 239 20.66 0.69 -13.12
CA ASP A 239 21.97 1.24 -13.47
C ASP A 239 21.86 2.52 -14.31
N GLY A 240 20.65 3.01 -14.48
CA GLY A 240 20.31 4.17 -15.31
C GLY A 240 20.41 5.51 -14.57
N ARG A 241 19.95 6.58 -15.25
CA ARG A 241 19.84 7.92 -14.69
C ARG A 241 18.57 8.14 -13.90
N TRP A 242 17.54 7.39 -14.21
CA TRP A 242 16.24 7.40 -13.59
C TRP A 242 15.59 6.03 -13.74
N SER A 243 14.79 5.65 -12.77
CA SER A 243 14.03 4.41 -12.83
C SER A 243 12.62 4.60 -12.28
N TYR A 244 11.71 3.77 -12.75
CA TYR A 244 10.31 3.75 -12.33
C TYR A 244 9.87 2.31 -12.08
N SER A 245 9.03 2.10 -11.08
CA SER A 245 8.39 0.81 -10.84
C SER A 245 6.89 0.98 -10.65
N GLU A 246 6.09 0.20 -11.37
CA GLU A 246 4.65 0.11 -11.15
C GLU A 246 4.33 -0.42 -9.74
N ALA A 247 5.18 -1.28 -9.17
CA ALA A 247 5.00 -1.86 -7.85
C ALA A 247 4.95 -0.82 -6.70
N ARG A 248 5.41 0.40 -6.93
CA ARG A 248 5.29 1.50 -5.97
C ARG A 248 3.84 1.96 -5.78
N TYR A 249 2.98 1.77 -6.78
CA TYR A 249 1.61 2.29 -6.81
C TYR A 249 0.55 1.21 -7.02
N ASN A 250 0.97 0.03 -7.48
CA ASN A 250 0.11 -1.10 -7.79
C ASN A 250 0.71 -2.38 -7.20
N ARG A 251 0.13 -2.85 -6.10
CA ARG A 251 0.59 -4.06 -5.41
C ARG A 251 0.62 -5.32 -6.28
N HIS A 252 -0.21 -5.39 -7.34
CA HIS A 252 -0.24 -6.53 -8.25
C HIS A 252 1.01 -6.63 -9.13
N ALA A 253 1.85 -5.61 -9.16
CA ALA A 253 3.15 -5.64 -9.82
C ALA A 253 4.28 -6.13 -8.90
N PHE A 254 4.05 -6.21 -7.59
CA PHE A 254 4.98 -6.75 -6.61
C PHE A 254 4.66 -8.22 -6.34
N THR A 255 5.57 -9.12 -6.68
CA THR A 255 5.42 -10.56 -6.41
C THR A 255 6.31 -10.96 -5.24
N TYR A 256 5.72 -11.61 -4.24
CA TYR A 256 6.39 -12.04 -3.03
C TYR A 256 6.05 -13.48 -2.70
N GLN A 257 7.05 -14.26 -2.29
CA GLN A 257 6.93 -15.65 -1.91
C GLN A 257 7.71 -15.93 -0.63
N GLN A 258 7.03 -16.43 0.38
CA GLN A 258 7.71 -17.07 1.51
C GLN A 258 8.34 -18.36 1.01
N TYR A 259 9.67 -18.42 1.01
CA TYR A 259 10.39 -19.52 0.36
C TYR A 259 10.82 -20.58 1.38
N ASP A 260 11.52 -20.18 2.45
CA ASP A 260 11.89 -21.06 3.55
C ASP A 260 11.91 -20.30 4.90
N GLU A 261 12.45 -20.90 5.95
CA GLU A 261 12.47 -20.31 7.29
C GLU A 261 13.35 -19.03 7.37
N SER A 262 14.42 -18.96 6.56
CA SER A 262 15.41 -17.89 6.61
C SER A 262 15.34 -16.92 5.42
N THR A 263 14.68 -17.31 4.32
CA THR A 263 14.72 -16.59 3.05
C THR A 263 13.33 -16.43 2.46
N ASP A 264 13.05 -15.24 1.94
CA ASP A 264 11.90 -14.99 1.08
C ASP A 264 12.37 -14.51 -0.29
N ARG A 265 11.61 -14.82 -1.34
CA ARG A 265 11.85 -14.42 -2.71
C ARG A 265 10.84 -13.36 -3.13
N PHE A 266 11.30 -12.36 -3.87
CA PHE A 266 10.40 -11.36 -4.42
C PHE A 266 10.92 -10.78 -5.72
N ALA A 267 10.01 -10.21 -6.51
CA ALA A 267 10.34 -9.60 -7.78
C ALA A 267 9.69 -8.23 -7.92
N VAL A 268 10.47 -7.31 -8.49
CA VAL A 268 10.09 -5.91 -8.71
C VAL A 268 10.31 -5.56 -10.18
N PRO A 269 9.25 -5.25 -10.94
CA PRO A 269 9.39 -4.75 -12.30
C PRO A 269 9.91 -3.31 -12.28
N LEU A 270 10.82 -3.02 -13.19
CA LEU A 270 11.46 -1.73 -13.31
C LEU A 270 11.50 -1.27 -14.77
N THR A 271 11.17 -0.02 -15.01
CA THR A 271 11.56 0.67 -16.24
C THR A 271 12.79 1.51 -15.92
N VAL A 272 13.89 1.21 -16.61
CA VAL A 272 15.19 1.88 -16.44
C VAL A 272 15.42 2.82 -17.62
N TYR A 273 15.76 4.06 -17.33
CA TYR A 273 16.12 5.07 -18.32
C TYR A 273 17.58 5.42 -18.17
N GLY A 274 18.33 5.27 -19.24
CA GLY A 274 19.76 5.54 -19.24
C GLY A 274 20.24 6.25 -20.50
N LYS A 275 21.55 6.51 -20.55
CA LYS A 275 22.23 7.04 -21.72
C LYS A 275 23.53 6.28 -21.91
N GLU A 276 23.68 5.66 -23.08
CA GLU A 276 24.91 5.02 -23.49
C GLU A 276 25.50 5.79 -24.67
N GLN A 277 26.73 6.29 -24.49
CA GLN A 277 27.36 7.27 -25.41
C GLN A 277 26.48 8.49 -25.63
N ASP A 278 25.84 8.65 -26.78
CA ASP A 278 24.93 9.75 -27.11
C ASP A 278 23.47 9.31 -27.27
N ASP A 279 23.20 8.01 -27.16
CA ASP A 279 21.85 7.43 -27.31
C ASP A 279 21.18 7.21 -25.95
N TYR A 280 19.90 7.61 -25.86
CA TYR A 280 19.07 7.32 -24.70
C TYR A 280 18.41 5.96 -24.90
N TYR A 281 18.36 5.18 -23.82
CA TYR A 281 17.66 3.90 -23.82
C TYR A 281 16.60 3.85 -22.72
N GLN A 282 15.58 3.05 -22.97
CA GLN A 282 14.58 2.61 -22.00
C GLN A 282 14.53 1.09 -22.05
N GLN A 283 14.59 0.45 -20.89
CA GLN A 283 14.46 -0.99 -20.76
C GLN A 283 13.51 -1.35 -19.63
N ASN A 284 12.63 -2.32 -19.87
CA ASN A 284 11.84 -2.92 -18.84
C ASN A 284 12.57 -4.16 -18.31
N ARG A 285 12.72 -4.25 -17.00
CA ARG A 285 13.41 -5.34 -16.31
C ARG A 285 12.56 -5.86 -15.17
N LEU A 286 12.62 -7.16 -14.90
CA LEU A 286 12.12 -7.74 -13.66
C LEU A 286 13.30 -8.10 -12.79
N TYR A 287 13.51 -7.37 -11.71
CA TYR A 287 14.54 -7.67 -10.73
C TYR A 287 14.07 -8.80 -9.83
N MET A 288 14.91 -9.81 -9.63
CA MET A 288 14.71 -10.96 -8.76
C MET A 288 15.59 -10.79 -7.53
N LEU A 289 14.98 -10.79 -6.35
CA LEU A 289 15.63 -10.47 -5.09
C LEU A 289 15.28 -11.48 -3.99
N GLU A 290 16.21 -11.69 -3.08
CA GLU A 290 15.98 -12.45 -1.85
C GLU A 290 16.08 -11.54 -0.64
N LEU A 291 15.19 -11.77 0.31
CA LEU A 291 15.34 -11.29 1.67
C LEU A 291 15.94 -12.43 2.48
N ALA A 292 17.23 -12.34 2.76
CA ALA A 292 18.00 -13.36 3.46
C ALA A 292 18.10 -13.05 4.96
N GLY A 293 18.11 -14.09 5.79
CA GLY A 293 18.29 -13.96 7.22
C GLY A 293 17.08 -13.43 7.98
N LYS A 294 15.84 -13.64 7.49
CA LYS A 294 14.63 -13.15 8.15
C LYS A 294 14.36 -13.77 9.51
N ASP A 295 14.93 -14.96 9.79
CA ASP A 295 14.95 -15.64 11.09
C ASP A 295 15.91 -15.00 12.12
N SER A 296 16.77 -14.11 11.64
CA SER A 296 17.74 -13.35 12.43
C SER A 296 17.64 -11.86 12.09
N PRO A 297 16.56 -11.16 12.49
CA PRO A 297 16.19 -9.84 11.99
C PRO A 297 17.27 -8.76 12.07
N ALA A 298 18.19 -8.88 13.03
CA ALA A 298 19.27 -7.89 13.20
C ALA A 298 20.34 -7.92 12.08
N VAL A 299 20.40 -9.01 11.30
CA VAL A 299 21.36 -9.21 10.20
C VAL A 299 20.69 -9.53 8.87
N ALA A 300 19.38 -9.43 8.81
CA ALA A 300 18.62 -9.61 7.59
C ALA A 300 19.06 -8.61 6.50
N SER A 301 19.05 -9.04 5.25
CA SER A 301 19.52 -8.22 4.14
C SER A 301 18.78 -8.53 2.85
N ILE A 302 18.78 -7.58 1.91
CA ILE A 302 18.29 -7.75 0.56
C ILE A 302 19.45 -8.15 -0.33
N VAL A 303 19.27 -9.22 -1.12
CA VAL A 303 20.26 -9.74 -2.07
C VAL A 303 19.66 -9.75 -3.47
N GLU A 304 20.29 -9.11 -4.43
CA GLU A 304 19.91 -9.21 -5.83
C GLU A 304 20.42 -10.53 -6.41
N VAL A 305 19.52 -11.33 -6.97
CA VAL A 305 19.82 -12.62 -7.62
C VAL A 305 20.12 -12.40 -9.11
N GLY A 306 19.36 -11.51 -9.75
CA GLY A 306 19.50 -11.16 -11.15
C GLY A 306 18.25 -10.47 -11.68
N HIS A 307 18.17 -10.35 -13.00
CA HIS A 307 16.99 -9.75 -13.63
C HIS A 307 16.71 -10.34 -15.02
N ILE A 308 15.45 -10.32 -15.42
CA ILE A 308 14.98 -10.57 -16.78
C ILE A 308 14.89 -9.22 -17.49
N THR A 309 15.41 -9.10 -18.71
CA THR A 309 15.28 -7.87 -19.52
C THR A 309 14.30 -8.10 -20.66
N SER A 310 13.33 -7.22 -20.80
CA SER A 310 12.45 -7.20 -21.96
C SER A 310 13.21 -6.66 -23.18
N MET A 311 13.11 -7.39 -24.29
CA MET A 311 13.74 -7.06 -25.57
C MET A 311 12.85 -6.18 -26.46
N THR A 312 11.77 -5.63 -25.94
CA THR A 312 10.84 -4.80 -26.72
C THR A 312 11.37 -3.36 -26.79
N ASP A 313 11.71 -2.90 -27.99
CA ASP A 313 12.14 -1.52 -28.30
C ASP A 313 11.00 -0.49 -28.25
N ASN A 314 9.91 -0.81 -27.56
CA ASN A 314 8.71 0.00 -27.64
C ASN A 314 8.69 1.08 -26.53
N TRP A 315 9.19 2.27 -26.84
CA TRP A 315 9.19 3.46 -25.97
C TRP A 315 7.81 3.81 -25.37
N TRP A 316 6.75 3.18 -25.86
CA TRP A 316 5.37 3.41 -25.47
C TRP A 316 4.68 2.16 -24.91
N SER A 317 5.44 1.08 -24.66
CA SER A 317 4.90 -0.11 -24.02
C SER A 317 4.66 0.18 -22.54
N SER A 318 3.54 0.81 -22.25
CA SER A 318 3.00 1.03 -20.91
C SER A 318 1.98 -0.03 -20.52
N GLY A 319 2.21 -1.27 -20.95
CA GLY A 319 1.40 -2.40 -20.51
C GLY A 319 1.63 -2.70 -19.03
N PRO A 320 0.73 -3.43 -18.37
CA PRO A 320 0.95 -3.84 -17.01
C PRO A 320 2.17 -4.76 -16.91
N HIS A 321 3.00 -4.52 -15.91
CA HIS A 321 4.11 -5.40 -15.56
C HIS A 321 3.66 -6.37 -14.49
N ARG A 322 3.81 -7.67 -14.74
CA ARG A 322 3.46 -8.74 -13.79
C ARG A 322 4.55 -9.79 -13.76
N SER A 323 4.65 -10.48 -12.64
CA SER A 323 5.51 -11.66 -12.55
C SER A 323 4.80 -12.80 -11.84
N VAL A 324 5.22 -14.01 -12.17
CA VAL A 324 4.70 -15.26 -11.58
C VAL A 324 5.87 -16.15 -11.25
N PHE A 325 5.83 -16.76 -10.07
CA PHE A 325 6.77 -17.80 -9.64
C PHE A 325 6.08 -19.18 -9.71
N ASP A 326 6.73 -20.13 -10.34
CA ASP A 326 6.32 -21.53 -10.37
C ASP A 326 7.53 -22.43 -10.09
N GLY A 327 7.66 -22.83 -8.83
CA GLY A 327 8.84 -23.53 -8.36
C GLY A 327 10.12 -22.69 -8.51
N ASP A 328 11.04 -23.13 -9.39
CA ASP A 328 12.26 -22.40 -9.72
C ASP A 328 12.08 -21.47 -10.95
N ALA A 329 10.98 -21.61 -11.68
CA ALA A 329 10.72 -20.77 -12.85
C ALA A 329 10.14 -19.41 -12.44
N VAL A 330 10.62 -18.38 -13.11
CA VAL A 330 10.15 -16.99 -12.99
C VAL A 330 9.69 -16.52 -14.35
N TYR A 331 8.47 -16.00 -14.40
CA TYR A 331 7.88 -15.43 -15.60
C TYR A 331 7.72 -13.93 -15.44
N PHE A 332 8.15 -13.18 -16.44
CA PHE A 332 7.93 -11.74 -16.55
C PHE A 332 6.98 -11.45 -17.69
N ILE A 333 5.87 -10.80 -17.38
CA ILE A 333 4.86 -10.36 -18.34
C ILE A 333 5.03 -8.85 -18.51
N ASP A 334 5.50 -8.44 -19.68
CA ASP A 334 5.68 -7.05 -20.09
C ASP A 334 4.70 -6.73 -21.22
N GLY A 335 3.54 -6.15 -20.86
CA GLY A 335 2.44 -5.91 -21.80
C GLY A 335 1.90 -7.21 -22.39
N THR A 336 2.20 -7.46 -23.67
CA THR A 336 1.78 -8.67 -24.41
C THR A 336 2.87 -9.70 -24.55
N SER A 337 4.07 -9.44 -24.06
CA SER A 337 5.23 -10.32 -24.16
C SER A 337 5.49 -11.04 -22.84
N VAL A 338 5.88 -12.29 -22.92
CA VAL A 338 6.26 -13.11 -21.77
C VAL A 338 7.71 -13.53 -21.90
N TYR A 339 8.46 -13.39 -20.83
CA TYR A 339 9.84 -13.85 -20.70
C TYR A 339 9.93 -14.80 -19.53
N SER A 340 10.88 -15.70 -19.52
CA SER A 340 11.14 -16.60 -18.40
C SER A 340 12.61 -16.81 -18.13
N THR A 341 12.92 -17.20 -16.89
CA THR A 341 14.23 -17.69 -16.46
C THR A 341 14.04 -18.64 -15.29
N LEU A 342 15.13 -19.26 -14.85
CA LEU A 342 15.15 -20.01 -13.59
C LEU A 342 15.76 -19.15 -12.48
N TRP A 343 15.18 -19.23 -11.28
CA TRP A 343 15.75 -18.55 -10.11
C TRP A 343 17.19 -18.97 -9.84
N SER A 344 17.47 -20.26 -10.02
CA SER A 344 18.80 -20.84 -9.87
C SER A 344 19.78 -20.48 -10.98
N ASN A 345 19.30 -19.97 -12.14
CA ASN A 345 20.13 -19.59 -13.29
C ASN A 345 19.58 -18.32 -13.99
N PRO A 346 19.62 -17.16 -13.33
CA PRO A 346 18.99 -15.93 -13.83
C PRO A 346 19.66 -15.33 -15.06
N LEU A 347 20.82 -15.84 -15.47
CA LEU A 347 21.57 -15.36 -16.64
C LEU A 347 21.05 -15.92 -17.97
N GLU A 348 20.30 -17.01 -17.93
CA GLU A 348 19.69 -17.62 -19.11
C GLU A 348 18.19 -17.30 -19.13
N GLN A 349 17.80 -16.41 -20.04
CA GLN A 349 16.39 -16.06 -20.22
C GLN A 349 15.88 -16.57 -21.57
N ASP A 350 14.60 -16.98 -21.59
CA ASP A 350 13.84 -17.35 -22.77
C ASP A 350 12.74 -16.33 -23.04
N GLY A 351 12.35 -16.23 -24.32
CA GLY A 351 11.31 -15.29 -24.77
C GLY A 351 11.85 -14.25 -25.75
N PRO A 352 10.97 -13.32 -26.27
CA PRO A 352 9.54 -13.25 -25.93
C PRO A 352 8.70 -14.39 -26.54
N PHE A 353 7.71 -14.80 -25.79
CA PHE A 353 6.70 -15.77 -26.22
C PHE A 353 5.40 -15.06 -26.59
#